data_0bd2fa9603fc6c61f9768e637f275200
#
_entry.id   0bd2fa9603fc6c61f9768e637f275200
#
_cell.length_a   1.000
_cell.length_b   1.000
_cell.length_c   1.000
_cell.angle_alpha   90.00
_cell.angle_beta   90.00
_cell.angle_gamma   90.00
#
_symmetry.space_group_name_H-M   'P 1'
#
loop_
_entity.id
_entity.type
_entity.pdbx_description
1 polymer ?
#
loop_
_entity_poly.entity_id
_entity_poly.type
_entity_poly.pdbx_seq_one_letter_code
_entity_poly.pdbx_strand_id
1 'polypeptide(L)'
;MAAMWTEHDRLAVCWAGLDAPAARVRFGCLKDLRRLSEEAPQFLYPAFDRFAKLLDHPNGIFRWNAAHILANLARVDRARKLAPLLGRFLQPIRGPQMIAAANVMQAAAAIAAAQPRLAHKVAAAILTVGRAKYETDECRNVAIGHAIESLARFPESVQRQAAIVSFVRRQLNNPRPATRRKAERFLKRVAAGKKRIGGRSEDVRPPSRAGGNRTIPTLARYY
;
A
#
# COMPACT_ATOMS: atom_id res chain seq x y z
N MET A 1 -43.59 3.86 4.18
CA MET A 1 -42.40 4.55 3.63
C MET A 1 -41.21 4.20 4.50
N ALA A 2 -40.31 3.33 4.01
CA ALA A 2 -39.07 3.04 4.72
C ALA A 2 -38.21 4.30 4.70
N ALA A 3 -37.89 4.83 5.88
CA ALA A 3 -36.97 5.97 6.02
C ALA A 3 -35.66 5.57 5.33
N MET A 4 -35.29 6.29 4.29
CA MET A 4 -33.98 6.11 3.63
C MET A 4 -32.92 6.60 4.62
N TRP A 5 -32.24 5.65 5.27
CA TRP A 5 -31.11 5.92 6.15
C TRP A 5 -30.06 6.70 5.38
N THR A 6 -29.72 7.88 5.86
CA THR A 6 -28.59 8.64 5.32
C THR A 6 -27.27 7.95 5.70
N GLU A 7 -26.22 8.22 4.96
CA GLU A 7 -24.88 7.73 5.34
C GLU A 7 -24.43 8.21 6.73
N HIS A 8 -24.93 9.38 7.14
CA HIS A 8 -24.70 9.94 8.46
C HIS A 8 -25.33 9.08 9.56
N ASP A 9 -26.58 8.63 9.34
CA ASP A 9 -27.29 7.77 10.31
C ASP A 9 -26.61 6.42 10.44
N ARG A 10 -26.15 5.84 9.31
CA ARG A 10 -25.40 4.61 9.31
C ARG A 10 -24.09 4.74 10.09
N LEU A 11 -23.40 5.86 9.95
CA LEU A 11 -22.16 6.14 10.65
C LEU A 11 -22.41 6.24 12.17
N ALA A 12 -23.44 6.96 12.58
CA ALA A 12 -23.82 7.09 14.00
C ALA A 12 -24.13 5.74 14.65
N VAL A 13 -24.92 4.90 13.97
CA VAL A 13 -25.22 3.53 14.42
C VAL A 13 -23.97 2.66 14.51
N CYS A 14 -23.09 2.70 13.49
CA CYS A 14 -21.84 1.95 13.54
C CYS A 14 -20.94 2.40 14.69
N TRP A 15 -20.86 3.70 14.98
CA TRP A 15 -20.07 4.20 16.10
C TRP A 15 -20.61 3.74 17.47
N ALA A 16 -21.90 3.81 17.68
CA ALA A 16 -22.53 3.31 18.91
C ALA A 16 -22.36 1.79 19.04
N GLY A 17 -22.43 1.08 17.93
CA GLY A 17 -22.29 -0.39 17.88
C GLY A 17 -20.89 -0.90 18.18
N LEU A 18 -19.84 -0.07 18.11
CA LEU A 18 -18.47 -0.50 18.48
C LEU A 18 -18.33 -0.81 19.97
N ASP A 19 -19.14 -0.19 20.82
CA ASP A 19 -19.15 -0.36 22.27
C ASP A 19 -20.23 -1.35 22.74
N ALA A 20 -20.99 -1.96 21.81
CA ALA A 20 -22.05 -2.89 22.14
C ALA A 20 -21.54 -4.11 22.91
N PRO A 21 -22.29 -4.65 23.90
CA PRO A 21 -21.88 -5.86 24.62
C PRO A 21 -21.69 -7.07 23.72
N ALA A 22 -22.54 -7.23 22.70
CA ALA A 22 -22.51 -8.36 21.79
C ALA A 22 -21.40 -8.25 20.76
N ALA A 23 -20.48 -9.22 20.73
CA ALA A 23 -19.36 -9.27 19.79
C ALA A 23 -19.80 -9.23 18.31
N ARG A 24 -20.94 -9.88 17.99
CA ARG A 24 -21.54 -9.86 16.65
C ARG A 24 -21.85 -8.42 16.19
N VAL A 25 -22.38 -7.59 17.07
CA VAL A 25 -22.70 -6.18 16.74
C VAL A 25 -21.42 -5.40 16.53
N ARG A 26 -20.46 -5.48 17.47
CA ARG A 26 -19.18 -4.76 17.38
C ARG A 26 -18.45 -5.07 16.05
N PHE A 27 -18.32 -6.36 15.73
CA PHE A 27 -17.59 -6.77 14.52
C PHE A 27 -18.38 -6.50 13.23
N GLY A 28 -19.71 -6.53 13.29
CA GLY A 28 -20.58 -6.09 12.19
C GLY A 28 -20.33 -4.62 11.87
N CYS A 29 -20.36 -3.75 12.88
CA CYS A 29 -20.08 -2.32 12.72
C CYS A 29 -18.67 -2.04 12.18
N LEU A 30 -17.65 -2.76 12.67
CA LEU A 30 -16.29 -2.64 12.12
C LEU A 30 -16.22 -3.01 10.63
N LYS A 31 -16.91 -4.08 10.24
CA LYS A 31 -16.98 -4.51 8.83
C LYS A 31 -17.68 -3.45 7.97
N ASP A 32 -18.77 -2.87 8.45
CA ASP A 32 -19.50 -1.84 7.73
C ASP A 32 -18.69 -0.54 7.60
N LEU A 33 -18.01 -0.10 8.66
CA LEU A 33 -17.08 1.04 8.61
C LEU A 33 -15.93 0.79 7.63
N ARG A 34 -15.38 -0.43 7.60
CA ARG A 34 -14.35 -0.79 6.65
C ARG A 34 -14.86 -0.73 5.22
N ARG A 35 -16.04 -1.29 4.93
CA ARG A 35 -16.67 -1.21 3.61
C ARG A 35 -16.90 0.24 3.21
N LEU A 36 -17.47 1.06 4.09
CA LEU A 36 -17.69 2.48 3.82
C LEU A 36 -16.38 3.22 3.54
N SER A 37 -15.29 2.85 4.21
CA SER A 37 -13.98 3.44 3.93
C SER A 37 -13.44 3.09 2.54
N GLU A 38 -13.84 1.95 1.99
CA GLU A 38 -13.48 1.51 0.63
C GLU A 38 -14.31 2.25 -0.42
N GLU A 39 -15.61 2.37 -0.20
CA GLU A 39 -16.59 2.95 -1.12
C GLU A 39 -16.58 4.49 -1.10
N ALA A 40 -16.58 5.09 0.10
CA ALA A 40 -16.74 6.54 0.30
C ALA A 40 -15.85 7.09 1.44
N PRO A 41 -14.51 7.06 1.29
CA PRO A 41 -13.57 7.44 2.36
C PRO A 41 -13.73 8.87 2.85
N GLN A 42 -14.24 9.77 2.02
CA GLN A 42 -14.47 11.17 2.39
C GLN A 42 -15.44 11.35 3.57
N PHE A 43 -16.43 10.47 3.73
CA PHE A 43 -17.37 10.52 4.85
C PHE A 43 -16.74 10.10 6.17
N LEU A 44 -15.71 9.23 6.13
CA LEU A 44 -15.00 8.77 7.32
C LEU A 44 -13.80 9.65 7.69
N TYR A 45 -13.31 10.46 6.77
CA TYR A 45 -12.11 11.25 6.99
C TYR A 45 -12.21 12.23 8.17
N PRO A 46 -13.35 12.89 8.47
CA PRO A 46 -13.50 13.70 9.68
C PRO A 46 -13.23 12.92 10.98
N ALA A 47 -13.48 11.60 10.98
CA ALA A 47 -13.25 10.72 12.13
C ALA A 47 -11.85 10.05 12.12
N PHE A 48 -10.91 10.52 11.28
CA PHE A 48 -9.57 9.96 11.15
C PHE A 48 -8.88 9.70 12.49
N ASP A 49 -8.91 10.68 13.41
CA ASP A 49 -8.22 10.60 14.69
C ASP A 49 -8.85 9.55 15.63
N ARG A 50 -10.15 9.27 15.47
CA ARG A 50 -10.83 8.18 16.17
C ARG A 50 -10.34 6.81 15.68
N PHE A 51 -10.16 6.62 14.38
CA PHE A 51 -9.55 5.41 13.83
C PHE A 51 -8.08 5.28 14.22
N ALA A 52 -7.32 6.38 14.27
CA ALA A 52 -5.94 6.35 14.73
C ALA A 52 -5.83 5.87 16.19
N LYS A 53 -6.75 6.22 17.06
CA LYS A 53 -6.80 5.70 18.44
C LYS A 53 -7.07 4.20 18.49
N LEU A 54 -7.87 3.65 17.57
CA LEU A 54 -8.15 2.21 17.50
C LEU A 54 -6.94 1.35 17.13
N LEU A 55 -5.84 1.93 16.65
CA LEU A 55 -4.59 1.19 16.44
C LEU A 55 -4.00 0.62 17.75
N ASP A 56 -4.34 1.20 18.90
CA ASP A 56 -3.89 0.75 20.22
C ASP A 56 -4.98 -0.03 20.98
N HIS A 57 -6.10 -0.33 20.34
CA HIS A 57 -7.19 -1.05 20.97
C HIS A 57 -6.72 -2.44 21.46
N PRO A 58 -7.10 -2.93 22.67
CA PRO A 58 -6.67 -4.22 23.19
C PRO A 58 -7.06 -5.39 22.28
N ASN A 59 -8.21 -5.32 21.62
CA ASN A 59 -8.67 -6.34 20.69
C ASN A 59 -8.00 -6.19 19.31
N GLY A 60 -7.31 -7.24 18.83
CA GLY A 60 -6.62 -7.28 17.55
C GLY A 60 -7.51 -7.01 16.34
N ILE A 61 -8.78 -7.47 16.37
CA ILE A 61 -9.72 -7.25 15.25
C ILE A 61 -9.99 -5.76 15.04
N PHE A 62 -10.09 -4.99 16.13
CA PHE A 62 -10.22 -3.53 16.05
C PHE A 62 -8.98 -2.89 15.43
N ARG A 63 -7.78 -3.28 15.91
CA ARG A 63 -6.51 -2.75 15.36
C ARG A 63 -6.38 -3.00 13.87
N TRP A 64 -6.71 -4.23 13.41
CA TRP A 64 -6.57 -4.58 11.99
C TRP A 64 -7.57 -3.83 11.11
N ASN A 65 -8.83 -3.71 11.54
CA ASN A 65 -9.81 -2.95 10.80
C ASN A 65 -9.45 -1.46 10.77
N ALA A 66 -9.00 -0.89 11.88
CA ALA A 66 -8.52 0.50 11.91
C ALA A 66 -7.37 0.73 10.93
N ALA A 67 -6.40 -0.20 10.86
CA ALA A 67 -5.30 -0.10 9.91
C ALA A 67 -5.80 -0.09 8.45
N HIS A 68 -6.74 -0.96 8.09
CA HIS A 68 -7.32 -0.98 6.75
C HIS A 68 -8.16 0.26 6.44
N ILE A 69 -8.97 0.73 7.40
CA ILE A 69 -9.74 1.97 7.25
C ILE A 69 -8.81 3.16 7.01
N LEU A 70 -7.79 3.35 7.85
CA LEU A 70 -6.80 4.42 7.70
C LEU A 70 -6.06 4.35 6.35
N ALA A 71 -5.79 3.14 5.87
CA ALA A 71 -5.19 2.94 4.55
C ALA A 71 -6.13 3.38 3.41
N ASN A 72 -7.42 3.13 3.53
CA ASN A 72 -8.41 3.61 2.57
C ASN A 72 -8.55 5.14 2.61
N LEU A 73 -8.48 5.75 3.81
CA LEU A 73 -8.50 7.19 3.99
C LEU A 73 -7.27 7.89 3.38
N ALA A 74 -6.18 7.16 3.08
CA ALA A 74 -5.00 7.71 2.41
C ALA A 74 -5.33 8.41 1.08
N ARG A 75 -6.39 7.98 0.39
CA ARG A 75 -6.84 8.55 -0.89
C ARG A 75 -7.37 9.98 -0.76
N VAL A 76 -7.86 10.34 0.42
CA VAL A 76 -8.48 11.63 0.71
C VAL A 76 -7.74 12.43 1.78
N ASP A 77 -6.56 11.99 2.21
CA ASP A 77 -5.74 12.59 3.29
C ASP A 77 -5.04 13.89 2.83
N ARG A 78 -5.85 14.91 2.51
CA ARG A 78 -5.35 16.24 2.11
C ARG A 78 -4.58 16.94 3.24
N ALA A 79 -4.99 16.74 4.51
CA ALA A 79 -4.32 17.30 5.67
C ALA A 79 -3.04 16.56 6.09
N ARG A 80 -2.65 15.50 5.35
CA ARG A 80 -1.42 14.72 5.58
C ARG A 80 -1.32 14.09 6.97
N LYS A 81 -2.45 13.74 7.60
CA LYS A 81 -2.52 13.14 8.94
C LYS A 81 -1.82 11.78 9.04
N LEU A 82 -1.72 11.04 7.93
CA LEU A 82 -1.01 9.75 7.90
C LEU A 82 0.50 9.89 8.07
N ALA A 83 1.11 10.98 7.64
CA ALA A 83 2.57 11.12 7.66
C ALA A 83 3.16 11.06 9.08
N PRO A 84 2.66 11.80 10.09
CA PRO A 84 3.11 11.68 11.47
C PRO A 84 2.71 10.36 12.12
N LEU A 85 1.58 9.76 11.74
CA LEU A 85 1.09 8.50 12.28
C LEU A 85 1.90 7.28 11.80
N LEU A 86 2.61 7.39 10.67
CA LEU A 86 3.16 6.25 9.93
C LEU A 86 4.12 5.39 10.76
N GLY A 87 4.93 5.97 11.62
CA GLY A 87 5.86 5.23 12.47
C GLY A 87 5.15 4.27 13.42
N ARG A 88 4.12 4.76 14.11
CA ARG A 88 3.26 3.97 15.00
C ARG A 88 2.44 2.93 14.22
N PHE A 89 1.89 3.32 13.09
CA PHE A 89 1.14 2.44 12.20
C PHE A 89 1.94 1.21 11.76
N LEU A 90 3.24 1.38 11.44
CA LEU A 90 4.12 0.33 10.93
C LEU A 90 4.78 -0.52 12.01
N GLN A 91 4.67 -0.13 13.29
CA GLN A 91 5.31 -0.81 14.40
C GLN A 91 5.00 -2.32 14.49
N PRO A 92 3.75 -2.81 14.24
CA PRO A 92 3.46 -4.24 14.31
C PRO A 92 4.24 -5.13 13.33
N ILE A 93 4.83 -4.57 12.28
CA ILE A 93 5.67 -5.33 11.32
C ILE A 93 6.89 -5.95 12.02
N ARG A 94 7.34 -5.38 13.13
CA ARG A 94 8.49 -5.86 13.89
C ARG A 94 8.19 -7.09 14.76
N GLY A 95 6.95 -7.57 14.77
CA GLY A 95 6.50 -8.68 15.60
C GLY A 95 5.96 -8.24 16.97
N PRO A 96 5.66 -9.17 17.88
CA PRO A 96 5.77 -10.62 17.70
C PRO A 96 4.58 -11.27 16.94
N GLN A 97 3.44 -10.57 16.82
CA GLN A 97 2.19 -11.12 16.28
C GLN A 97 2.18 -11.12 14.74
N MET A 98 2.31 -12.28 14.12
CA MET A 98 2.33 -12.45 12.66
C MET A 98 1.07 -11.91 11.98
N ILE A 99 -0.12 -12.17 12.56
CA ILE A 99 -1.39 -11.73 11.97
C ILE A 99 -1.48 -10.19 11.94
N ALA A 100 -1.05 -9.53 13.01
CA ALA A 100 -1.00 -8.07 13.07
C ALA A 100 -0.03 -7.50 12.01
N ALA A 101 1.16 -8.07 11.90
CA ALA A 101 2.13 -7.69 10.89
C ALA A 101 1.59 -7.86 9.46
N ALA A 102 0.94 -8.98 9.16
CA ALA A 102 0.37 -9.24 7.83
C ALA A 102 -0.69 -8.21 7.43
N ASN A 103 -1.64 -7.91 8.35
CA ASN A 103 -2.67 -6.89 8.09
C ASN A 103 -2.08 -5.50 7.90
N VAL A 104 -1.10 -5.11 8.75
CA VAL A 104 -0.44 -3.81 8.64
C VAL A 104 0.37 -3.70 7.35
N MET A 105 1.07 -4.74 6.92
CA MET A 105 1.80 -4.72 5.64
C MET A 105 0.86 -4.55 4.44
N GLN A 106 -0.29 -5.22 4.43
CA GLN A 106 -1.30 -5.06 3.38
C GLN A 106 -1.86 -3.63 3.35
N ALA A 107 -2.23 -3.10 4.52
CA ALA A 107 -2.74 -1.75 4.66
C ALA A 107 -1.68 -0.70 4.27
N ALA A 108 -0.43 -0.88 4.69
CA ALA A 108 0.68 0.00 4.34
C ALA A 108 0.96 0.03 2.83
N ALA A 109 0.81 -1.11 2.14
CA ALA A 109 0.93 -1.15 0.69
C ALA A 109 -0.15 -0.30 -0.01
N ALA A 110 -1.38 -0.28 0.52
CA ALA A 110 -2.44 0.58 0.01
C ALA A 110 -2.14 2.07 0.27
N ILE A 111 -1.57 2.41 1.45
CA ILE A 111 -1.08 3.77 1.74
C ILE A 111 0.01 4.19 0.74
N ALA A 112 0.98 3.31 0.47
CA ALA A 112 2.07 3.60 -0.45
C ALA A 112 1.58 3.81 -1.89
N ALA A 113 0.56 3.08 -2.31
CA ALA A 113 -0.07 3.25 -3.61
C ALA A 113 -0.84 4.58 -3.71
N ALA A 114 -1.59 4.96 -2.66
CA ALA A 114 -2.35 6.20 -2.62
C ALA A 114 -1.47 7.44 -2.40
N GLN A 115 -0.35 7.29 -1.70
CA GLN A 115 0.59 8.37 -1.35
C GLN A 115 2.04 7.98 -1.67
N PRO A 116 2.49 8.08 -2.93
CA PRO A 116 3.83 7.65 -3.37
C PRO A 116 4.99 8.25 -2.56
N ARG A 117 4.81 9.47 -2.02
CA ARG A 117 5.78 10.13 -1.13
C ARG A 117 6.10 9.34 0.15
N LEU A 118 5.20 8.45 0.58
CA LEU A 118 5.38 7.59 1.76
C LEU A 118 5.94 6.21 1.39
N ALA A 119 5.95 5.85 0.12
CA ALA A 119 6.28 4.50 -0.36
C ALA A 119 7.67 4.04 0.09
N HIS A 120 8.69 4.93 0.08
CA HIS A 120 10.04 4.55 0.51
C HIS A 120 10.12 4.22 2.00
N LYS A 121 9.37 4.95 2.86
CA LYS A 121 9.31 4.68 4.31
C LYS A 121 8.58 3.36 4.57
N VAL A 122 7.48 3.14 3.87
CA VAL A 122 6.71 1.89 3.96
C VAL A 122 7.54 0.70 3.49
N ALA A 123 8.21 0.79 2.34
CA ALA A 123 9.08 -0.27 1.84
C ALA A 123 10.21 -0.60 2.83
N ALA A 124 10.85 0.44 3.41
CA ALA A 124 11.88 0.26 4.43
C ALA A 124 11.36 -0.52 5.64
N ALA A 125 10.16 -0.18 6.13
CA ALA A 125 9.56 -0.87 7.27
C ALA A 125 9.20 -2.33 6.93
N ILE A 126 8.60 -2.60 5.75
CA ILE A 126 8.27 -3.96 5.35
C ILE A 126 9.53 -4.83 5.23
N LEU A 127 10.64 -4.29 4.72
CA LEU A 127 11.90 -5.02 4.60
C LEU A 127 12.49 -5.45 5.96
N THR A 128 12.08 -4.84 7.08
CA THR A 128 12.53 -5.27 8.42
C THR A 128 11.99 -6.63 8.83
N VAL A 129 10.93 -7.14 8.18
CA VAL A 129 10.31 -8.43 8.48
C VAL A 129 11.30 -9.60 8.51
N GLY A 130 12.33 -9.57 7.68
CA GLY A 130 13.36 -10.60 7.63
C GLY A 130 14.23 -10.71 8.90
N ARG A 131 14.24 -9.64 9.72
CA ARG A 131 14.99 -9.57 11.00
C ARG A 131 14.05 -9.50 12.20
N ALA A 132 12.74 -9.44 11.98
CA ALA A 132 11.74 -9.35 13.03
C ALA A 132 11.65 -10.66 13.82
N LYS A 133 11.35 -10.54 15.12
CA LYS A 133 11.13 -11.69 15.98
C LYS A 133 9.64 -11.97 16.06
N TYR A 134 9.23 -13.13 15.58
CA TYR A 134 7.86 -13.64 15.69
C TYR A 134 7.81 -14.81 16.67
N GLU A 135 6.62 -15.24 17.03
CA GLU A 135 6.39 -16.34 17.98
C GLU A 135 7.11 -17.64 17.56
N THR A 136 7.18 -17.90 16.25
CA THR A 136 7.89 -19.04 15.67
C THR A 136 8.59 -18.66 14.37
N ASP A 137 9.55 -19.48 13.93
CA ASP A 137 10.18 -19.32 12.62
C ASP A 137 9.17 -19.50 11.47
N GLU A 138 8.17 -20.37 11.63
CA GLU A 138 7.10 -20.51 10.65
C GLU A 138 6.26 -19.23 10.56
N CYS A 139 5.89 -18.61 11.68
CA CYS A 139 5.23 -17.31 11.69
C CYS A 139 6.05 -16.25 10.96
N ARG A 140 7.38 -16.24 11.14
CA ARG A 140 8.27 -15.34 10.40
C ARG A 140 8.24 -15.63 8.89
N ASN A 141 8.29 -16.89 8.49
CA ASN A 141 8.26 -17.28 7.09
C ASN A 141 6.91 -16.94 6.41
N VAL A 142 5.80 -17.03 7.14
CA VAL A 142 4.48 -16.56 6.69
C VAL A 142 4.47 -15.04 6.54
N ALA A 143 4.97 -14.30 7.53
CA ALA A 143 5.06 -12.84 7.47
C ALA A 143 5.92 -12.36 6.29
N ILE A 144 7.05 -13.02 6.00
CA ILE A 144 7.87 -12.76 4.81
C ILE A 144 7.05 -12.95 3.53
N GLY A 145 6.22 -14.00 3.47
CA GLY A 145 5.32 -14.22 2.34
C GLY A 145 4.32 -13.07 2.13
N HIS A 146 3.77 -12.51 3.21
CA HIS A 146 2.91 -11.31 3.15
C HIS A 146 3.69 -10.05 2.77
N ALA A 147 4.94 -9.92 3.23
CA ALA A 147 5.81 -8.82 2.82
C ALA A 147 6.06 -8.82 1.31
N ILE A 148 6.36 -9.97 0.71
CA ILE A 148 6.56 -10.09 -0.75
C ILE A 148 5.31 -9.66 -1.51
N GLU A 149 4.12 -10.09 -1.09
CA GLU A 149 2.85 -9.71 -1.71
C GLU A 149 2.56 -8.21 -1.58
N SER A 150 2.87 -7.63 -0.42
CA SER A 150 2.69 -6.20 -0.18
C SER A 150 3.65 -5.36 -1.03
N LEU A 151 4.94 -5.72 -1.07
CA LEU A 151 5.95 -5.06 -1.89
C LEU A 151 5.66 -5.18 -3.39
N ALA A 152 4.95 -6.23 -3.79
CA ALA A 152 4.54 -6.44 -5.17
C ALA A 152 3.48 -5.42 -5.67
N ARG A 153 2.85 -4.68 -4.76
CA ARG A 153 1.86 -3.64 -5.09
C ARG A 153 2.49 -2.25 -5.28
N PHE A 154 3.78 -2.10 -5.00
CA PHE A 154 4.46 -0.82 -5.15
C PHE A 154 4.74 -0.51 -6.62
N PRO A 155 4.72 0.79 -7.00
CA PRO A 155 5.19 1.23 -8.30
C PRO A 155 6.65 0.83 -8.52
N GLU A 156 7.03 0.55 -9.77
CA GLU A 156 8.40 0.20 -10.15
C GLU A 156 9.41 1.34 -9.87
N SER A 157 8.95 2.58 -9.77
CA SER A 157 9.74 3.78 -9.50
C SER A 157 10.18 3.96 -8.04
N VAL A 158 9.92 3.00 -7.16
CA VAL A 158 10.31 3.13 -5.75
C VAL A 158 11.84 3.05 -5.62
N GLN A 159 12.45 4.06 -5.01
CA GLN A 159 13.90 4.21 -4.81
C GLN A 159 14.59 2.98 -4.16
N ARG A 160 13.86 2.06 -3.56
CA ARG A 160 14.38 0.84 -2.92
C ARG A 160 14.21 -0.42 -3.77
N GLN A 161 13.95 -0.29 -5.06
CA GLN A 161 13.69 -1.45 -5.92
C GLN A 161 14.81 -2.50 -5.85
N ALA A 162 16.08 -2.10 -5.86
CA ALA A 162 17.22 -3.01 -5.73
C ALA A 162 17.20 -3.78 -4.39
N ALA A 163 16.90 -3.09 -3.27
CA ALA A 163 16.80 -3.70 -1.94
C ALA A 163 15.61 -4.68 -1.87
N ILE A 164 14.48 -4.34 -2.48
CA ILE A 164 13.30 -5.21 -2.56
C ILE A 164 13.63 -6.47 -3.35
N VAL A 165 14.22 -6.34 -4.53
CA VAL A 165 14.63 -7.49 -5.36
C VAL A 165 15.64 -8.37 -4.63
N SER A 166 16.64 -7.78 -3.97
CA SER A 166 17.62 -8.52 -3.18
C SER A 166 16.97 -9.27 -2.01
N PHE A 167 16.05 -8.63 -1.28
CA PHE A 167 15.28 -9.28 -0.22
C PHE A 167 14.49 -10.48 -0.77
N VAL A 168 13.78 -10.30 -1.88
CA VAL A 168 12.94 -11.36 -2.47
C VAL A 168 13.78 -12.50 -3.03
N ARG A 169 14.94 -12.23 -3.64
CA ARG A 169 15.87 -13.28 -4.13
C ARG A 169 16.31 -14.22 -3.01
N ARG A 170 16.62 -13.69 -1.82
CA ARG A 170 16.97 -14.53 -0.67
C ARG A 170 15.84 -15.48 -0.27
N GLN A 171 14.60 -15.16 -0.61
CA GLN A 171 13.44 -15.99 -0.26
C GLN A 171 13.18 -17.14 -1.23
N LEU A 172 13.96 -17.28 -2.30
CA LEU A 172 13.96 -18.50 -3.14
C LEU A 172 14.40 -19.73 -2.35
N ASN A 173 15.20 -19.55 -1.29
CA ASN A 173 15.64 -20.61 -0.38
C ASN A 173 14.85 -20.62 0.94
N ASN A 174 13.70 -19.95 1.02
CA ASN A 174 12.88 -19.93 2.22
C ASN A 174 12.38 -21.35 2.54
N PRO A 175 12.42 -21.83 3.83
CA PRO A 175 11.95 -23.15 4.21
C PRO A 175 10.49 -23.41 3.78
N ARG A 176 9.65 -22.36 3.81
CA ARG A 176 8.23 -22.45 3.51
C ARG A 176 7.96 -22.45 1.99
N PRO A 177 7.41 -23.54 1.40
CA PRO A 177 7.18 -23.63 -0.06
C PRO A 177 6.27 -22.52 -0.60
N ALA A 178 5.24 -22.11 0.16
CA ALA A 178 4.35 -21.04 -0.25
C ALA A 178 5.07 -19.68 -0.38
N THR A 179 6.04 -19.41 0.48
CA THR A 179 6.85 -18.18 0.44
C THR A 179 7.84 -18.22 -0.73
N ARG A 180 8.46 -19.38 -1.03
CA ARG A 180 9.28 -19.54 -2.25
C ARG A 180 8.47 -19.23 -3.51
N ARG A 181 7.29 -19.82 -3.67
CA ARG A 181 6.41 -19.56 -4.84
C ARG A 181 6.03 -18.08 -4.99
N LYS A 182 5.85 -17.37 -3.88
CA LYS A 182 5.61 -15.91 -3.92
C LYS A 182 6.84 -15.15 -4.42
N ALA A 183 8.03 -15.55 -3.98
CA ALA A 183 9.29 -14.96 -4.43
C ALA A 183 9.53 -15.17 -5.93
N GLU A 184 9.33 -16.38 -6.41
CA GLU A 184 9.45 -16.74 -7.85
C GLU A 184 8.50 -15.90 -8.72
N ARG A 185 7.22 -15.82 -8.33
CA ARG A 185 6.22 -15.00 -9.05
C ARG A 185 6.58 -13.52 -9.08
N PHE A 186 7.09 -12.99 -7.97
CA PHE A 186 7.55 -11.60 -7.89
C PHE A 186 8.70 -11.35 -8.86
N LEU A 187 9.75 -12.17 -8.82
CA LEU A 187 10.94 -12.00 -9.65
C LEU A 187 10.63 -12.19 -11.14
N LYS A 188 9.75 -13.14 -11.51
CA LYS A 188 9.28 -13.32 -12.89
C LYS A 188 8.58 -12.05 -13.42
N ARG A 189 7.75 -11.42 -12.60
CA ARG A 189 7.06 -10.17 -12.96
C ARG A 189 8.04 -9.01 -13.15
N VAL A 190 9.02 -8.84 -12.25
CA VAL A 190 10.06 -7.79 -12.37
C VAL A 190 10.89 -7.99 -13.65
N ALA A 191 11.24 -9.23 -13.99
CA ALA A 191 11.97 -9.53 -15.22
C ALA A 191 11.15 -9.21 -16.49
N ALA A 192 9.85 -9.50 -16.47
CA ALA A 192 8.95 -9.19 -17.60
C ALA A 192 8.77 -7.66 -17.77
N GLY A 193 8.67 -6.90 -16.66
CA GLY A 193 8.57 -5.43 -16.70
C GLY A 193 9.83 -4.80 -17.33
N LYS A 194 11.02 -5.28 -16.97
CA LYS A 194 12.29 -4.79 -17.57
C LYS A 194 12.37 -5.02 -19.07
N LYS A 195 11.91 -6.18 -19.58
CA LYS A 195 11.89 -6.47 -21.01
C LYS A 195 10.99 -5.49 -21.80
N ARG A 196 9.86 -5.07 -21.23
CA ARG A 196 8.94 -4.12 -21.88
C ARG A 196 9.51 -2.71 -21.98
N ILE A 197 10.34 -2.30 -21.04
CA ILE A 197 10.99 -0.97 -21.04
C ILE A 197 12.20 -0.96 -21.97
N GLY A 198 13.02 -2.02 -21.97
CA GLY A 198 14.19 -2.16 -22.86
C GLY A 198 13.84 -2.29 -24.35
N GLY A 199 12.71 -2.92 -24.68
CA GLY A 199 12.26 -3.05 -26.08
C GLY A 199 11.65 -1.76 -26.69
N ARG A 200 11.42 -0.71 -25.89
CA ARG A 200 10.92 0.58 -26.39
C ARG A 200 12.02 1.56 -26.78
N SER A 201 13.27 1.31 -26.42
CA SER A 201 14.41 2.18 -26.73
C SER A 201 15.13 1.85 -28.04
N GLU A 202 14.81 0.74 -28.71
CA GLU A 202 15.47 0.36 -29.96
C GLU A 202 14.74 0.84 -31.24
N ASP A 203 13.56 1.45 -31.13
CA ASP A 203 12.74 1.87 -32.28
C ASP A 203 12.77 3.39 -32.56
N VAL A 204 13.76 4.11 -32.04
CA VAL A 204 14.01 5.50 -32.47
C VAL A 204 14.99 5.46 -33.64
N ARG A 205 14.47 5.18 -34.85
CA ARG A 205 15.18 5.45 -36.10
C ARG A 205 15.53 6.94 -36.14
N PRO A 206 16.79 7.32 -36.36
CA PRO A 206 17.13 8.70 -36.59
C PRO A 206 16.46 9.17 -37.91
N PRO A 207 15.94 10.41 -37.98
CA PRO A 207 15.35 10.92 -39.20
C PRO A 207 16.39 10.94 -40.31
N SER A 208 16.08 10.29 -41.43
CA SER A 208 16.90 10.30 -42.67
C SER A 208 17.14 11.74 -43.09
N ARG A 209 18.41 12.13 -43.16
CA ARG A 209 18.85 13.35 -43.86
C ARG A 209 18.48 13.27 -45.33
N ALA A 210 17.34 13.80 -45.72
CA ALA A 210 17.06 14.15 -47.09
C ALA A 210 17.69 15.52 -47.37
N GLY A 211 18.73 15.55 -48.22
CA GLY A 211 19.32 16.76 -48.75
C GLY A 211 18.31 17.52 -49.62
N GLY A 212 18.17 18.81 -49.36
CA GLY A 212 17.36 19.75 -50.11
C GLY A 212 17.98 21.13 -50.02
N ASN A 213 18.94 21.36 -50.89
CA ASN A 213 19.53 22.67 -51.18
C ASN A 213 18.41 23.62 -51.69
N ARG A 214 18.05 24.65 -50.94
CA ARG A 214 17.30 25.79 -51.46
C ARG A 214 17.86 27.09 -50.93
N THR A 215 18.42 27.81 -51.86
CA THR A 215 18.84 29.20 -51.97
C THR A 215 17.99 30.19 -51.17
N ILE A 216 18.67 31.06 -50.43
CA ILE A 216 18.13 32.24 -49.75
C ILE A 216 17.95 33.37 -50.77
N PRO A 217 16.83 34.10 -50.83
CA PRO A 217 16.80 35.46 -51.36
C PRO A 217 16.88 36.47 -50.18
N THR A 218 17.90 37.26 -50.23
CA THR A 218 18.04 38.54 -49.53
C THR A 218 16.88 39.46 -49.90
N LEU A 219 16.17 40.03 -48.96
CA LEU A 219 15.51 41.32 -49.10
C LEU A 219 15.55 42.14 -47.82
N ALA A 220 16.04 43.33 -48.04
CA ALA A 220 16.31 44.38 -47.10
C ALA A 220 15.04 45.17 -46.70
N ARG A 221 15.17 45.82 -45.51
CA ARG A 221 14.57 47.10 -45.10
C ARG A 221 13.03 47.18 -44.99
N TYR A 222 12.53 47.56 -43.84
CA TYR A 222 12.03 48.91 -43.52
C TYR A 222 11.54 48.93 -42.05
N TYR A 223 12.07 49.95 -41.36
CA TYR A 223 11.66 50.67 -40.14
C TYR A 223 11.59 49.89 -38.82
#